data_ae10c49c448a7c4f39e46715b2eed507
#
_entry.id   ae10c49c448a7c4f39e46715b2eed507
#
_cell.length_a   1.000
_cell.length_b   1.000
_cell.length_c   1.000
_cell.angle_alpha   90.00
_cell.angle_beta   90.00
_cell.angle_gamma   90.00
#
_symmetry.space_group_name_H-M   'P 1'
#
loop_
_entity.id
_entity.type
_entity.pdbx_description
1 polymer ?
#
loop_
_entity_poly.entity_id
_entity_poly.type
_entity_poly.pdbx_seq_one_letter_code
_entity_poly.pdbx_strand_id
1 'polypeptide(L)'
;RRSSDLFATLARNNNFKGIFAVVSDPVDLLCKKAFVESNKDNYGNVDYNGLAPEQIRGYGLGVMNARACYYASQQDSTKHYIHEGRAFGPHGEGLIIADSITHYNELLSDALTHSTKTATAQVHSTGFKPYIVPALSSGTLSLLATINFQWHYSATFIGGTFMGCRNRLLPSGIQLETLDLNETLLNKLKLTYKLLSEFK
;
A
#
# COMPACT_ATOMS: atom_id res chain seq x y z
N ARG A 1 14.10 14.69 -14.17
CA ARG A 1 13.86 13.26 -13.94
C ARG A 1 13.64 13.05 -12.45
N ARG A 2 12.57 12.33 -12.06
CA ARG A 2 12.32 11.98 -10.66
C ARG A 2 13.27 10.84 -10.25
N SER A 3 13.62 10.75 -8.97
CA SER A 3 14.53 9.71 -8.47
C SER A 3 14.02 8.29 -8.75
N SER A 4 12.70 8.07 -8.72
CA SER A 4 12.09 6.78 -9.08
C SER A 4 12.43 6.33 -10.49
N ASP A 5 12.44 7.22 -11.48
CA ASP A 5 12.75 6.92 -12.87
C ASP A 5 14.23 6.50 -13.02
N LEU A 6 15.12 7.20 -12.28
CA LEU A 6 16.54 6.87 -12.27
C LEU A 6 16.78 5.47 -11.68
N PHE A 7 16.20 5.17 -10.51
CA PHE A 7 16.38 3.87 -9.87
C PHE A 7 15.76 2.73 -10.67
N ALA A 8 14.62 2.95 -11.32
CA ALA A 8 14.00 1.97 -12.21
C ALA A 8 14.89 1.66 -13.41
N THR A 9 15.49 2.69 -14.04
CA THR A 9 16.45 2.54 -15.13
C THR A 9 17.71 1.81 -14.68
N LEU A 10 18.25 2.15 -13.50
CA LEU A 10 19.42 1.46 -12.94
C LEU A 10 19.14 -0.01 -12.65
N ALA A 11 17.96 -0.33 -12.09
CA ALA A 11 17.56 -1.72 -11.84
C ALA A 11 17.49 -2.53 -13.13
N ARG A 12 16.93 -1.97 -14.20
CA ARG A 12 16.93 -2.58 -15.54
C ARG A 12 18.35 -2.82 -16.06
N ASN A 13 19.17 -1.75 -16.11
CA ASN A 13 20.50 -1.80 -16.73
C ASN A 13 21.45 -2.76 -16.01
N ASN A 14 21.21 -3.01 -14.73
CA ASN A 14 21.99 -3.95 -13.93
C ASN A 14 21.33 -5.32 -13.77
N ASN A 15 20.23 -5.59 -14.49
CA ASN A 15 19.48 -6.85 -14.40
C ASN A 15 19.17 -7.23 -12.94
N PHE A 16 18.68 -6.26 -12.17
CA PHE A 16 18.43 -6.41 -10.73
C PHE A 16 17.41 -7.52 -10.45
N LYS A 17 17.75 -8.45 -9.55
CA LYS A 17 16.93 -9.64 -9.22
C LYS A 17 16.33 -9.61 -7.82
N GLY A 18 16.61 -8.57 -7.04
CA GLY A 18 16.08 -8.41 -5.68
C GLY A 18 14.71 -7.76 -5.63
N ILE A 19 14.29 -7.38 -4.43
CA ILE A 19 13.06 -6.63 -4.18
C ILE A 19 13.33 -5.14 -4.37
N PHE A 20 12.55 -4.49 -5.23
CA PHE A 20 12.54 -3.05 -5.42
C PHE A 20 11.53 -2.43 -4.45
N ALA A 21 12.03 -1.92 -3.33
CA ALA A 21 11.20 -1.37 -2.25
C ALA A 21 10.91 0.12 -2.45
N VAL A 22 9.63 0.46 -2.59
CA VAL A 22 9.15 1.85 -2.64
C VAL A 22 8.66 2.24 -1.24
N VAL A 23 9.33 3.24 -0.63
CA VAL A 23 9.06 3.71 0.74
C VAL A 23 8.69 5.20 0.80
N SER A 24 8.41 5.81 -0.33
CA SER A 24 8.07 7.22 -0.48
C SER A 24 6.70 7.42 -1.10
N ASP A 25 5.98 8.47 -0.70
CA ASP A 25 4.68 8.82 -1.25
C ASP A 25 4.78 9.50 -2.63
N PRO A 26 3.79 9.27 -3.47
CA PRO A 26 2.65 8.36 -3.38
C PRO A 26 3.04 6.92 -3.74
N VAL A 27 3.07 6.03 -2.73
CA VAL A 27 3.67 4.69 -2.78
C VAL A 27 3.18 3.86 -3.96
N ASP A 28 1.87 3.67 -4.08
CA ASP A 28 1.26 2.78 -5.09
C ASP A 28 1.53 3.28 -6.52
N LEU A 29 1.43 4.60 -6.72
CA LEU A 29 1.72 5.22 -8.02
C LEU A 29 3.21 5.16 -8.37
N LEU A 30 4.09 5.29 -7.38
CA LEU A 30 5.53 5.14 -7.60
C LEU A 30 5.91 3.69 -7.91
N CYS A 31 5.22 2.70 -7.34
CA CYS A 31 5.37 1.30 -7.75
C CYS A 31 5.00 1.11 -9.23
N LYS A 32 3.84 1.63 -9.65
CA LYS A 32 3.42 1.60 -11.05
C LYS A 32 4.43 2.30 -11.96
N LYS A 33 4.90 3.47 -11.55
CA LYS A 33 5.91 4.23 -12.29
C LYS A 33 7.22 3.45 -12.43
N ALA A 34 7.70 2.85 -11.34
CA ALA A 34 8.91 2.02 -11.37
C ALA A 34 8.75 0.82 -12.32
N PHE A 35 7.59 0.16 -12.31
CA PHE A 35 7.28 -0.92 -13.25
C PHE A 35 7.33 -0.45 -14.70
N VAL A 36 6.62 0.63 -15.02
CA VAL A 36 6.55 1.14 -16.39
C VAL A 36 7.92 1.61 -16.89
N GLU A 37 8.65 2.39 -16.08
CA GLU A 37 9.94 2.96 -16.51
C GLU A 37 11.04 1.91 -16.61
N SER A 38 11.07 0.91 -15.73
CA SER A 38 12.05 -0.19 -15.85
C SER A 38 11.81 -1.06 -17.07
N ASN A 39 10.58 -1.10 -17.58
CA ASN A 39 10.19 -1.94 -18.72
C ASN A 39 10.15 -1.18 -20.05
N LYS A 40 10.76 0.02 -20.12
CA LYS A 40 10.97 0.76 -21.36
C LYS A 40 12.39 0.63 -21.87
N ASP A 41 12.55 0.44 -23.18
CA ASP A 41 13.84 0.51 -23.85
C ASP A 41 14.33 1.98 -23.99
N ASN A 42 15.50 2.16 -24.59
CA ASN A 42 16.09 3.49 -24.81
C ASN A 42 15.27 4.37 -25.80
N TYR A 43 14.34 3.79 -26.52
CA TYR A 43 13.45 4.47 -27.45
C TYR A 43 12.08 4.76 -26.82
N GLY A 44 11.83 4.29 -25.58
CA GLY A 44 10.57 4.44 -24.85
C GLY A 44 9.52 3.37 -25.15
N ASN A 45 9.86 2.32 -25.91
CA ASN A 45 8.96 1.19 -26.16
C ASN A 45 8.98 0.23 -24.96
N VAL A 46 7.81 -0.32 -24.62
CA VAL A 46 7.69 -1.33 -23.57
C VAL A 46 8.15 -2.68 -24.12
N ASP A 47 9.17 -3.28 -23.49
CA ASP A 47 9.76 -4.56 -23.88
C ASP A 47 9.77 -5.63 -22.78
N TYR A 48 9.33 -5.26 -21.56
CA TYR A 48 9.25 -6.14 -20.39
C TYR A 48 10.60 -6.79 -19.98
N ASN A 49 11.71 -6.15 -20.29
CA ASN A 49 13.05 -6.61 -19.89
C ASN A 49 13.56 -5.96 -18.59
N GLY A 50 12.66 -5.30 -17.84
CA GLY A 50 12.98 -4.65 -16.58
C GLY A 50 12.58 -5.46 -15.35
N LEU A 51 12.03 -4.76 -14.37
CA LEU A 51 11.55 -5.38 -13.13
C LEU A 51 10.27 -6.18 -13.38
N ALA A 52 10.21 -7.40 -12.88
CA ALA A 52 8.95 -8.14 -12.80
C ALA A 52 8.02 -7.48 -11.77
N PRO A 53 6.69 -7.56 -11.97
CA PRO A 53 5.74 -6.94 -11.04
C PRO A 53 5.92 -7.41 -9.59
N GLU A 54 6.28 -8.68 -9.39
CA GLU A 54 6.48 -9.30 -8.08
C GLU A 54 7.70 -8.74 -7.33
N GLN A 55 8.69 -8.21 -8.07
CA GLN A 55 9.87 -7.58 -7.48
C GLN A 55 9.56 -6.22 -6.85
N ILE A 56 8.49 -5.55 -7.29
CA ILE A 56 8.15 -4.20 -6.84
C ILE A 56 7.17 -4.27 -5.68
N ARG A 57 7.56 -3.67 -4.54
CA ARG A 57 6.77 -3.66 -3.31
C ARG A 57 6.69 -2.25 -2.75
N GLY A 58 5.47 -1.83 -2.39
CA GLY A 58 5.24 -0.50 -1.81
C GLY A 58 4.91 -0.55 -0.32
N TYR A 59 5.65 0.17 0.51
CA TYR A 59 5.56 0.11 1.97
C TYR A 59 4.98 1.42 2.55
N GLY A 60 3.65 1.53 2.53
CA GLY A 60 2.91 2.66 3.11
C GLY A 60 1.66 2.21 3.86
N LEU A 61 0.98 1.17 3.37
CA LEU A 61 -0.29 0.72 3.95
C LEU A 61 -0.14 0.14 5.36
N GLY A 62 1.00 -0.45 5.71
CA GLY A 62 1.26 -0.95 7.07
C GLY A 62 1.18 0.15 8.13
N VAL A 63 1.68 1.35 7.81
CA VAL A 63 1.57 2.53 8.67
C VAL A 63 0.11 2.95 8.83
N MET A 64 -0.68 2.92 7.75
CA MET A 64 -2.11 3.24 7.79
C MET A 64 -2.89 2.23 8.63
N ASN A 65 -2.61 0.94 8.50
CA ASN A 65 -3.20 -0.08 9.35
C ASN A 65 -2.85 0.14 10.84
N ALA A 66 -1.60 0.48 11.15
CA ALA A 66 -1.20 0.76 12.54
C ALA A 66 -1.94 1.99 13.11
N ARG A 67 -2.12 3.05 12.33
CA ARG A 67 -2.93 4.22 12.73
C ARG A 67 -4.39 3.83 12.93
N ALA A 68 -4.96 3.04 12.04
CA ALA A 68 -6.34 2.54 12.18
C ALA A 68 -6.51 1.71 13.46
N CYS A 69 -5.58 0.82 13.78
CA CYS A 69 -5.56 0.08 15.06
C CYS A 69 -5.53 1.03 16.27
N TYR A 70 -4.71 2.08 16.21
CA TYR A 70 -4.65 3.07 17.29
C TYR A 70 -6.00 3.76 17.48
N TYR A 71 -6.59 4.33 16.42
CA TYR A 71 -7.88 5.02 16.55
C TYR A 71 -9.02 4.06 16.92
N ALA A 72 -9.01 2.85 16.38
CA ALA A 72 -10.01 1.84 16.72
C ALA A 72 -9.96 1.44 18.19
N SER A 73 -8.78 1.38 18.79
CA SER A 73 -8.60 1.05 20.21
C SER A 73 -9.16 2.11 21.17
N GLN A 74 -9.38 3.33 20.71
CA GLN A 74 -9.88 4.43 21.53
C GLN A 74 -11.42 4.42 21.75
N GLN A 75 -12.15 3.58 21.00
CA GLN A 75 -13.62 3.56 21.04
C GLN A 75 -14.11 2.10 21.10
N ASP A 76 -15.07 1.84 22.00
CA ASP A 76 -15.64 0.48 22.16
C ASP A 76 -16.31 -0.02 20.88
N SER A 77 -16.93 0.90 20.12
CA SER A 77 -17.62 0.57 18.87
C SER A 77 -16.71 0.12 17.74
N THR A 78 -15.40 0.35 17.83
CA THR A 78 -14.44 0.03 16.76
C THR A 78 -13.31 -0.90 17.21
N LYS A 79 -13.22 -1.28 18.48
CA LYS A 79 -12.16 -2.15 19.03
C LYS A 79 -11.99 -3.47 18.28
N HIS A 80 -13.07 -3.98 17.70
CA HIS A 80 -13.06 -5.23 16.91
C HIS A 80 -12.18 -5.13 15.66
N TYR A 81 -11.89 -3.92 15.17
CA TYR A 81 -11.00 -3.71 14.03
C TYR A 81 -9.67 -4.46 14.15
N ILE A 82 -9.10 -4.52 15.35
CA ILE A 82 -7.77 -5.14 15.59
C ILE A 82 -7.73 -6.60 15.09
N HIS A 83 -8.85 -7.32 15.17
CA HIS A 83 -8.95 -8.72 14.79
C HIS A 83 -9.69 -8.93 13.46
N GLU A 84 -10.72 -8.15 13.21
CA GLU A 84 -11.67 -8.33 12.09
C GLU A 84 -11.43 -7.35 10.94
N GLY A 85 -10.81 -6.20 11.23
CA GLY A 85 -10.64 -5.13 10.27
C GLY A 85 -9.52 -5.36 9.27
N ARG A 86 -9.61 -4.60 8.17
CA ARG A 86 -8.57 -4.60 7.13
C ARG A 86 -8.36 -3.21 6.55
N ALA A 87 -7.12 -2.96 6.14
CA ALA A 87 -6.74 -1.77 5.39
C ALA A 87 -6.51 -2.12 3.92
N PHE A 88 -6.96 -1.26 3.02
CA PHE A 88 -6.80 -1.41 1.58
C PHE A 88 -6.47 -0.08 0.92
N GLY A 89 -5.92 -0.15 -0.29
CA GLY A 89 -5.65 1.01 -1.13
C GLY A 89 -4.34 1.72 -0.81
N PRO A 90 -4.15 2.92 -1.36
CA PRO A 90 -2.90 3.66 -1.25
C PRO A 90 -2.74 4.34 0.12
N HIS A 91 -1.51 4.77 0.40
CA HIS A 91 -1.22 5.69 1.49
C HIS A 91 -1.72 7.10 1.12
N GLY A 92 -2.97 7.40 1.41
CA GLY A 92 -3.57 8.71 1.12
C GLY A 92 -4.94 8.65 0.47
N GLU A 93 -5.14 9.35 -0.66
CA GLU A 93 -6.43 9.36 -1.35
C GLU A 93 -6.76 7.97 -1.89
N GLY A 94 -7.99 7.51 -1.65
CA GLY A 94 -8.42 6.15 -1.98
C GLY A 94 -8.11 5.11 -0.91
N LEU A 95 -7.53 5.50 0.26
CA LEU A 95 -7.39 4.62 1.41
C LEU A 95 -8.78 4.17 1.91
N ILE A 96 -8.91 2.90 2.23
CA ILE A 96 -10.11 2.29 2.81
C ILE A 96 -9.70 1.51 4.06
N ILE A 97 -10.30 1.87 5.19
CA ILE A 97 -10.22 1.10 6.44
C ILE A 97 -11.58 0.44 6.64
N ALA A 98 -11.65 -0.87 6.45
CA ALA A 98 -12.86 -1.65 6.73
C ALA A 98 -12.84 -2.05 8.22
N ASP A 99 -13.82 -1.62 8.99
CA ASP A 99 -13.92 -1.88 10.43
C ASP A 99 -13.98 -3.36 10.77
N SER A 100 -14.71 -4.13 9.96
CA SER A 100 -14.78 -5.60 10.00
C SER A 100 -14.99 -6.13 8.58
N ILE A 101 -14.44 -7.31 8.29
CA ILE A 101 -14.71 -8.01 7.02
C ILE A 101 -16.02 -8.80 7.10
N THR A 102 -16.31 -9.38 8.25
CA THR A 102 -17.51 -10.21 8.46
C THR A 102 -18.76 -9.41 8.76
N HIS A 103 -18.61 -8.28 9.48
CA HIS A 103 -19.74 -7.44 9.94
C HIS A 103 -19.49 -5.98 9.51
N TYR A 104 -19.17 -5.78 8.23
CA TYR A 104 -18.82 -4.47 7.68
C TYR A 104 -19.87 -3.41 7.99
N ASN A 105 -19.42 -2.34 8.64
CA ASN A 105 -20.21 -1.14 8.91
C ASN A 105 -19.60 0.06 8.20
N GLU A 106 -20.32 0.60 7.23
CA GLU A 106 -19.82 1.69 6.38
C GLU A 106 -19.50 2.96 7.19
N LEU A 107 -20.36 3.35 8.13
CA LEU A 107 -20.17 4.57 8.92
C LEU A 107 -18.94 4.48 9.83
N LEU A 108 -18.73 3.33 10.50
CA LEU A 108 -17.56 3.10 11.34
C LEU A 108 -16.28 3.04 10.48
N SER A 109 -16.35 2.38 9.35
CA SER A 109 -15.24 2.27 8.38
C SER A 109 -14.83 3.63 7.84
N ASP A 110 -15.78 4.49 7.46
CA ASP A 110 -15.52 5.83 6.95
C ASP A 110 -14.94 6.74 8.04
N ALA A 111 -15.44 6.64 9.28
CA ALA A 111 -14.89 7.37 10.41
C ALA A 111 -13.44 6.97 10.72
N LEU A 112 -13.13 5.66 10.74
CA LEU A 112 -11.76 5.16 10.91
C LEU A 112 -10.85 5.57 9.74
N THR A 113 -11.34 5.51 8.51
CA THR A 113 -10.62 5.96 7.32
C THR A 113 -10.26 7.44 7.43
N HIS A 114 -11.22 8.29 7.79
CA HIS A 114 -11.01 9.72 7.98
C HIS A 114 -9.96 10.01 9.06
N SER A 115 -10.10 9.42 10.25
CA SER A 115 -9.15 9.60 11.35
C SER A 115 -7.73 9.16 10.95
N THR A 116 -7.62 8.02 10.27
CA THR A 116 -6.34 7.48 9.79
C THR A 116 -5.67 8.41 8.77
N LYS A 117 -6.43 8.95 7.80
CA LYS A 117 -5.92 9.88 6.77
C LYS A 117 -5.48 11.21 7.37
N THR A 118 -6.23 11.74 8.35
CA THR A 118 -6.01 13.08 8.92
C THR A 118 -4.99 13.11 10.05
N ALA A 119 -4.50 11.96 10.53
CA ALA A 119 -3.58 11.85 11.66
C ALA A 119 -2.36 12.80 11.56
N THR A 120 -1.71 12.86 10.40
CA THR A 120 -0.56 13.75 10.17
C THR A 120 -0.96 15.23 10.26
N ALA A 121 -2.11 15.61 9.70
CA ALA A 121 -2.60 16.98 9.77
C ALA A 121 -2.95 17.38 11.22
N GLN A 122 -3.50 16.45 12.01
CA GLN A 122 -3.75 16.67 13.44
C GLN A 122 -2.47 16.93 14.22
N VAL A 123 -1.40 16.17 13.97
CA VAL A 123 -0.09 16.44 14.58
C VAL A 123 0.45 17.80 14.16
N HIS A 124 0.35 18.16 12.87
CA HIS A 124 0.78 19.49 12.40
C HIS A 124 0.03 20.64 13.07
N SER A 125 -1.26 20.48 13.35
CA SER A 125 -2.06 21.52 14.00
C SER A 125 -1.62 21.84 15.43
N THR A 126 -0.87 20.94 16.09
CA THR A 126 -0.29 21.18 17.41
C THR A 126 1.04 21.95 17.37
N GLY A 127 1.53 22.32 16.17
CA GLY A 127 2.83 22.98 15.97
C GLY A 127 4.02 22.02 15.83
N PHE A 128 3.81 20.71 16.03
CA PHE A 128 4.83 19.71 15.79
C PHE A 128 4.88 19.30 14.32
N LYS A 129 6.11 19.13 13.80
CA LYS A 129 6.32 18.49 12.50
C LYS A 129 6.49 16.99 12.72
N PRO A 130 5.63 16.12 12.18
CA PRO A 130 5.86 14.68 12.24
C PRO A 130 7.15 14.39 11.46
N TYR A 131 8.12 13.82 12.16
CA TYR A 131 9.37 13.41 11.53
C TYR A 131 9.16 12.14 10.72
N ILE A 132 9.87 12.05 9.60
CA ILE A 132 9.89 10.87 8.71
C ILE A 132 10.34 9.60 9.48
N VAL A 133 11.24 9.74 10.45
CA VAL A 133 11.84 8.62 11.19
C VAL A 133 10.83 7.64 11.80
N PRO A 134 9.77 8.05 12.53
CA PRO A 134 8.77 7.11 13.05
C PRO A 134 8.01 6.35 11.94
N ALA A 135 7.75 6.99 10.81
CA ALA A 135 7.10 6.35 9.68
C ALA A 135 8.01 5.29 9.03
N LEU A 136 9.30 5.60 8.87
CA LEU A 136 10.30 4.65 8.38
C LEU A 136 10.47 3.45 9.32
N SER A 137 10.48 3.69 10.64
CA SER A 137 10.55 2.62 11.63
C SER A 137 9.35 1.68 11.53
N SER A 138 8.14 2.21 11.38
CA SER A 138 6.92 1.42 11.16
C SER A 138 6.98 0.65 9.83
N GLY A 139 7.51 1.25 8.77
CA GLY A 139 7.71 0.62 7.47
C GLY A 139 8.67 -0.58 7.54
N THR A 140 9.66 -0.54 8.43
CA THR A 140 10.61 -1.65 8.64
C THR A 140 9.91 -2.93 9.05
N LEU A 141 8.82 -2.87 9.82
CA LEU A 141 8.05 -4.05 10.20
C LEU A 141 7.49 -4.79 8.98
N SER A 142 6.98 -4.04 8.01
CA SER A 142 6.48 -4.63 6.75
C SER A 142 7.62 -5.17 5.87
N LEU A 143 8.78 -4.52 5.86
CA LEU A 143 9.98 -5.02 5.17
C LEU A 143 10.45 -6.34 5.77
N LEU A 144 10.57 -6.42 7.10
CA LEU A 144 10.94 -7.65 7.80
C LEU A 144 9.92 -8.77 7.56
N ALA A 145 8.63 -8.46 7.61
CA ALA A 145 7.58 -9.42 7.30
C ALA A 145 7.66 -9.95 5.86
N THR A 146 8.01 -9.08 4.90
CA THR A 146 8.23 -9.50 3.50
C THR A 146 9.38 -10.51 3.39
N ILE A 147 10.53 -10.22 4.01
CA ILE A 147 11.72 -11.09 3.98
C ILE A 147 11.45 -12.43 4.68
N ASN A 148 10.64 -12.42 5.74
CA ASN A 148 10.28 -13.60 6.51
C ASN A 148 9.02 -14.31 6.01
N PHE A 149 8.51 -13.98 4.80
CA PHE A 149 7.34 -14.60 4.17
C PHE A 149 6.05 -14.49 5.00
N GLN A 150 5.97 -13.47 5.86
CA GLN A 150 4.84 -13.27 6.78
C GLN A 150 3.78 -12.37 6.15
N TRP A 151 2.53 -12.53 6.61
CA TRP A 151 1.44 -11.65 6.26
C TRP A 151 1.68 -10.23 6.75
N HIS A 152 1.55 -9.26 5.86
CA HIS A 152 1.71 -7.84 6.15
C HIS A 152 0.87 -6.99 5.19
N TYR A 153 0.87 -5.69 5.39
CA TYR A 153 0.23 -4.72 4.50
C TYR A 153 1.28 -4.04 3.63
N SER A 154 1.13 -4.15 2.32
CA SER A 154 1.97 -3.47 1.33
C SER A 154 1.24 -3.33 0.01
N ALA A 155 1.66 -2.37 -0.83
CA ALA A 155 1.21 -2.30 -2.21
C ALA A 155 1.90 -3.39 -3.02
N THR A 156 1.11 -4.10 -3.80
CA THR A 156 1.54 -5.17 -4.70
C THR A 156 0.79 -5.09 -6.02
N PHE A 157 1.30 -5.79 -7.02
CA PHE A 157 0.66 -5.82 -8.34
C PHE A 157 -0.65 -6.60 -8.30
N ILE A 158 -1.73 -5.95 -8.73
CA ILE A 158 -3.06 -6.54 -8.82
C ILE A 158 -3.63 -6.25 -10.21
N GLY A 159 -3.47 -7.19 -11.14
CA GLY A 159 -4.14 -7.20 -12.44
C GLY A 159 -3.95 -5.95 -13.33
N GLY A 160 -2.83 -5.24 -13.25
CA GLY A 160 -2.54 -4.08 -14.11
C GLY A 160 -2.16 -2.80 -13.36
N THR A 161 -2.33 -2.75 -12.05
CA THR A 161 -1.87 -1.66 -11.20
C THR A 161 -1.28 -2.17 -9.90
N PHE A 162 -0.71 -1.26 -9.11
CA PHE A 162 -0.28 -1.55 -7.75
C PHE A 162 -1.30 -0.99 -6.78
N MET A 163 -1.69 -1.80 -5.80
CA MET A 163 -2.65 -1.41 -4.77
C MET A 163 -2.32 -2.08 -3.45
N GLY A 164 -2.43 -1.32 -2.37
CA GLY A 164 -2.20 -1.82 -1.01
C GLY A 164 -3.28 -2.80 -0.57
N CYS A 165 -2.86 -3.93 0.00
CA CYS A 165 -3.71 -4.93 0.64
C CYS A 165 -2.89 -5.78 1.63
N ARG A 166 -3.56 -6.67 2.36
CA ARG A 166 -2.88 -7.69 3.16
C ARG A 166 -2.42 -8.83 2.26
N ASN A 167 -1.13 -9.07 2.25
CA ASN A 167 -0.48 -10.03 1.35
C ASN A 167 0.81 -10.56 1.97
N ARG A 168 1.40 -11.57 1.33
CA ARG A 168 2.77 -12.04 1.62
C ARG A 168 3.49 -12.42 0.34
N LEU A 169 4.80 -12.30 0.35
CA LEU A 169 5.66 -12.75 -0.73
C LEU A 169 6.23 -14.12 -0.36
N LEU A 170 5.96 -15.12 -1.17
CA LEU A 170 6.50 -16.47 -1.04
C LEU A 170 7.50 -16.75 -2.16
N PRO A 171 8.35 -17.78 -2.06
CA PRO A 171 9.17 -18.21 -3.18
C PRO A 171 8.38 -18.56 -4.45
N SER A 172 7.12 -18.96 -4.29
CA SER A 172 6.17 -19.25 -5.38
C SER A 172 5.48 -18.00 -5.96
N GLY A 173 5.72 -16.81 -5.42
CA GLY A 173 5.12 -15.56 -5.84
C GLY A 173 4.28 -14.87 -4.75
N ILE A 174 3.49 -13.89 -5.16
CA ILE A 174 2.64 -13.10 -4.25
C ILE A 174 1.39 -13.90 -3.90
N GLN A 175 1.08 -13.94 -2.62
CA GLN A 175 -0.18 -14.46 -2.12
C GLN A 175 -1.00 -13.34 -1.50
N LEU A 176 -2.19 -13.10 -2.04
CA LEU A 176 -3.18 -12.19 -1.47
C LEU A 176 -4.02 -12.92 -0.43
N GLU A 177 -4.51 -12.20 0.57
CA GLU A 177 -5.51 -12.73 1.49
C GLU A 177 -6.84 -12.91 0.73
N THR A 178 -7.43 -14.08 0.83
CA THR A 178 -8.76 -14.38 0.26
C THR A 178 -9.82 -13.99 1.28
N LEU A 179 -10.74 -13.10 0.87
CA LEU A 179 -11.77 -12.54 1.74
C LEU A 179 -13.13 -12.65 1.06
N ASP A 180 -14.16 -12.97 1.84
CA ASP A 180 -15.56 -12.81 1.43
C ASP A 180 -15.99 -11.37 1.76
N LEU A 181 -16.11 -10.55 0.71
CA LEU A 181 -16.28 -9.11 0.85
C LEU A 181 -17.75 -8.73 0.70
N ASN A 182 -18.23 -7.89 1.62
CA ASN A 182 -19.51 -7.21 1.48
C ASN A 182 -19.54 -6.38 0.17
N GLU A 183 -20.69 -6.34 -0.49
CA GLU A 183 -20.85 -5.67 -1.79
C GLU A 183 -20.48 -4.18 -1.75
N THR A 184 -20.86 -3.47 -0.67
CA THR A 184 -20.53 -2.05 -0.50
C THR A 184 -19.01 -1.85 -0.42
N LEU A 185 -18.31 -2.66 0.37
CA LEU A 185 -16.86 -2.63 0.48
C LEU A 185 -16.20 -2.98 -0.86
N LEU A 186 -16.69 -4.01 -1.54
CA LEU A 186 -16.18 -4.41 -2.86
C LEU A 186 -16.31 -3.28 -3.88
N ASN A 187 -17.42 -2.54 -3.89
CA ASN A 187 -17.63 -1.40 -4.79
C ASN A 187 -16.66 -0.24 -4.47
N LYS A 188 -16.41 0.07 -3.19
CA LYS A 188 -15.37 1.04 -2.79
C LYS A 188 -13.98 0.62 -3.28
N LEU A 189 -13.62 -0.66 -3.14
CA LEU A 189 -12.35 -1.21 -3.63
C LEU A 189 -12.22 -1.11 -5.16
N LYS A 190 -13.29 -1.40 -5.92
CA LYS A 190 -13.31 -1.25 -7.38
C LYS A 190 -13.08 0.21 -7.80
N LEU A 191 -13.65 1.17 -7.09
CA LEU A 191 -13.43 2.60 -7.37
C LEU A 191 -11.97 2.99 -7.13
N THR A 192 -11.40 2.60 -6.01
CA THR A 192 -9.97 2.84 -5.71
C THR A 192 -9.07 2.18 -6.75
N TYR A 193 -9.34 0.92 -7.10
CA TYR A 193 -8.58 0.20 -8.14
C TYR A 193 -8.65 0.94 -9.49
N LYS A 194 -9.82 1.42 -9.88
CA LYS A 194 -10.01 2.19 -11.12
C LYS A 194 -9.16 3.46 -11.10
N LEU A 195 -9.20 4.25 -10.03
CA LEU A 195 -8.38 5.46 -9.88
C LEU A 195 -6.89 5.17 -10.04
N LEU A 196 -6.38 4.11 -9.41
CA LEU A 196 -4.97 3.70 -9.52
C LEU A 196 -4.63 3.19 -10.93
N SER A 197 -5.57 2.53 -11.60
CA SER A 197 -5.37 1.99 -12.95
C SER A 197 -5.34 3.07 -14.04
N GLU A 198 -6.13 4.13 -13.88
CA GLU A 198 -6.23 5.24 -14.85
C GLU A 198 -5.07 6.23 -14.73
N PHE A 199 -4.30 6.20 -13.64
CA PHE A 199 -3.13 7.05 -13.48
C PHE A 199 -2.04 6.68 -14.50
N LYS A 200 -1.64 7.68 -15.33
CA LYS A 200 -0.63 7.55 -16.39
C LYS A 200 0.76 8.00 -15.93
#